data_0f564b57646ef5e5a1a9a8a650f91d95
#
_entry.id   0f564b57646ef5e5a1a9a8a650f91d95
#
_cell.length_a   1.000
_cell.length_b   1.000
_cell.length_c   1.000
_cell.angle_alpha   90.00
_cell.angle_beta   90.00
_cell.angle_gamma   90.00
#
_symmetry.space_group_name_H-M   'P 1'
#
loop_
_entity.id
_entity.type
_entity.pdbx_description
1 polymer ?
#
loop_
_entity_poly.entity_id
_entity_poly.type
_entity_poly.pdbx_seq_one_letter_code
_entity_poly.pdbx_strand_id
1 'polypeptide(L)'
;MNYEPNPKAENIANLPNGYEYYYRQLHGKSKDWIKVFVLAQYGSITDGRPVYPEWNDDLHCRKVSPNPLRPLLLGFDYGLTPACVVCQITPRGQLIVLAELQAKDMGIRQFARDVVRPFLALNFHGYSFQAAGDPSGMSRKDTDEKTCFMELAEEGIACVPASTNSFIGRREAVAKYLTRMVDGQPA
;
A
#
# COMPACT_ATOMS: atom_id res chain seq x y z
N MET A 1 27.76 -2.79 2.11
CA MET A 1 27.59 -1.41 1.62
C MET A 1 28.64 -0.56 2.30
N ASN A 2 29.52 0.08 1.54
CA ASN A 2 30.43 1.07 2.09
C ASN A 2 29.67 2.39 2.12
N TYR A 3 29.40 2.90 3.31
CA TYR A 3 28.89 4.25 3.48
C TYR A 3 30.06 5.22 3.37
N GLU A 4 30.01 6.11 2.37
CA GLU A 4 30.94 7.20 2.24
C GLU A 4 30.26 8.50 2.74
N PRO A 5 30.75 9.10 3.86
CA PRO A 5 30.21 10.36 4.34
C PRO A 5 30.40 11.45 3.29
N ASN A 6 29.38 12.30 3.09
CA ASN A 6 29.48 13.44 2.21
C ASN A 6 30.55 14.42 2.75
N PRO A 7 31.69 14.64 2.03
CA PRO A 7 32.76 15.54 2.49
C PRO A 7 32.32 17.02 2.55
N LYS A 8 31.16 17.35 1.94
CA LYS A 8 30.56 18.69 1.96
C LYS A 8 29.42 18.80 2.99
N ALA A 9 29.18 17.76 3.80
CA ALA A 9 28.17 17.81 4.86
C ALA A 9 28.56 18.88 5.88
N GLU A 10 27.61 19.70 6.23
CA GLU A 10 27.79 20.76 7.22
C GLU A 10 28.13 20.19 8.58
N ASN A 11 28.94 20.91 9.35
CA ASN A 11 29.22 20.67 10.76
C ASN A 11 30.11 19.44 11.11
N ILE A 12 30.75 18.79 10.16
CA ILE A 12 31.65 17.65 10.45
C ILE A 12 32.81 18.05 11.34
N ALA A 13 33.36 19.26 11.15
CA ALA A 13 34.46 19.77 11.96
C ALA A 13 34.09 19.96 13.45
N ASN A 14 32.83 20.08 13.78
CA ASN A 14 32.32 20.25 15.16
C ASN A 14 31.89 18.91 15.80
N LEU A 15 31.94 17.81 15.05
CA LEU A 15 31.61 16.50 15.59
C LEU A 15 32.83 15.88 16.32
N PRO A 16 32.61 15.25 17.49
CA PRO A 16 33.67 14.50 18.16
C PRO A 16 34.27 13.47 17.21
N ASN A 17 35.57 13.59 16.90
CA ASN A 17 36.33 12.74 15.96
C ASN A 17 35.85 12.84 14.49
N GLY A 18 35.18 13.94 14.07
CA GLY A 18 34.79 14.15 12.68
C GLY A 18 33.94 13.02 12.09
N TYR A 19 34.36 12.46 10.96
CA TYR A 19 33.66 11.37 10.30
C TYR A 19 33.50 10.09 11.11
N GLU A 20 34.41 9.82 12.06
CA GLU A 20 34.34 8.64 12.93
C GLU A 20 33.07 8.62 13.80
N TYR A 21 32.51 9.79 14.08
CA TYR A 21 31.23 9.91 14.77
C TYR A 21 30.12 9.14 14.04
N TYR A 22 30.01 9.31 12.73
CA TYR A 22 29.01 8.59 11.94
C TYR A 22 29.27 7.08 11.90
N TYR A 23 30.52 6.66 11.71
CA TYR A 23 30.85 5.23 11.72
C TYR A 23 30.52 4.56 13.05
N ARG A 24 30.74 5.25 14.16
CA ARG A 24 30.36 4.73 15.49
C ARG A 24 28.85 4.57 15.63
N GLN A 25 28.05 5.47 15.05
CA GLN A 25 26.59 5.39 15.07
C GLN A 25 26.08 4.19 14.26
N LEU A 26 26.83 3.72 13.27
CA LEU A 26 26.47 2.55 12.46
C LEU A 26 26.81 1.22 13.13
N HIS A 27 27.71 1.25 14.10
CA HIS A 27 28.15 0.02 14.77
C HIS A 27 26.99 -0.68 15.49
N GLY A 28 26.78 -1.95 15.19
CA GLY A 28 25.71 -2.76 15.80
C GLY A 28 24.31 -2.46 15.27
N LYS A 29 24.15 -1.60 14.27
CA LYS A 29 22.84 -1.34 13.63
C LYS A 29 22.56 -2.34 12.52
N SER A 30 21.29 -2.72 12.37
CA SER A 30 20.84 -3.58 11.27
C SER A 30 20.97 -2.86 9.92
N LYS A 31 21.05 -3.64 8.82
CA LYS A 31 21.04 -3.07 7.46
C LYS A 31 19.81 -2.22 7.19
N ASP A 32 18.66 -2.64 7.70
CA ASP A 32 17.38 -1.91 7.53
C ASP A 32 17.40 -0.60 8.31
N TRP A 33 17.95 -0.57 9.51
CA TRP A 33 18.13 0.66 10.27
C TRP A 33 19.03 1.65 9.52
N ILE A 34 20.14 1.18 8.96
CA ILE A 34 21.06 2.00 8.16
C ILE A 34 20.36 2.53 6.91
N LYS A 35 19.59 1.66 6.21
CA LYS A 35 18.80 2.04 5.03
C LYS A 35 17.86 3.21 5.31
N VAL A 36 17.13 3.15 6.41
CA VAL A 36 16.12 4.17 6.75
C VAL A 36 16.74 5.44 7.32
N PHE A 37 17.56 5.32 8.36
CA PHE A 37 18.03 6.48 9.13
C PHE A 37 19.28 7.15 8.57
N VAL A 38 20.09 6.42 7.81
CA VAL A 38 21.35 6.95 7.28
C VAL A 38 21.23 7.25 5.80
N LEU A 39 20.63 6.35 5.03
CA LEU A 39 20.49 6.50 3.59
C LEU A 39 19.19 7.19 3.17
N ALA A 40 18.31 7.54 4.12
CA ALA A 40 16.99 8.12 3.87
C ALA A 40 16.17 7.37 2.81
N GLN A 41 16.32 6.05 2.76
CA GLN A 41 15.61 5.17 1.84
C GLN A 41 14.39 4.56 2.54
N TYR A 42 13.36 4.25 1.77
CA TYR A 42 12.22 3.52 2.29
C TYR A 42 12.66 2.15 2.82
N GLY A 43 12.22 1.82 4.02
CA GLY A 43 12.50 0.55 4.68
C GLY A 43 11.68 0.44 5.97
N SER A 44 11.51 -0.77 6.47
CA SER A 44 10.86 -1.03 7.75
C SER A 44 11.91 -1.21 8.84
N ILE A 45 11.76 -0.47 9.94
CA ILE A 45 12.54 -0.70 11.14
C ILE A 45 11.74 -1.67 11.99
N THR A 46 12.27 -2.86 12.17
CA THR A 46 11.63 -3.90 12.95
C THR A 46 11.90 -3.71 14.44
N ASP A 47 11.23 -2.73 15.07
CA ASP A 47 10.97 -2.78 16.51
C ASP A 47 9.72 -3.62 16.82
N GLY A 48 9.07 -4.17 15.79
CA GLY A 48 7.91 -5.05 15.86
C GLY A 48 8.02 -6.21 14.87
N ARG A 49 7.14 -7.18 14.99
CA ARG A 49 6.99 -8.24 14.00
C ARG A 49 6.36 -7.65 12.74
N PRO A 50 6.94 -7.84 11.53
CA PRO A 50 6.32 -7.40 10.29
C PRO A 50 4.94 -8.04 10.13
N VAL A 51 3.97 -7.29 9.60
CA VAL A 51 2.63 -7.81 9.33
C VAL A 51 2.71 -8.95 8.30
N TYR A 52 3.57 -8.78 7.30
CA TYR A 52 3.84 -9.76 6.25
C TYR A 52 5.34 -10.12 6.21
N PRO A 53 5.81 -11.04 7.07
CA PRO A 53 7.20 -11.52 7.03
C PRO A 53 7.51 -12.29 5.73
N GLU A 54 6.46 -12.71 5.01
CA GLU A 54 6.53 -13.40 3.72
C GLU A 54 6.89 -12.46 2.56
N TRP A 55 6.84 -11.13 2.75
CA TRP A 55 7.16 -10.15 1.72
C TRP A 55 8.66 -10.13 1.40
N ASN A 56 8.97 -10.10 0.11
CA ASN A 56 10.34 -9.96 -0.40
C ASN A 56 10.30 -9.05 -1.62
N ASP A 57 11.01 -7.93 -1.58
CA ASP A 57 11.02 -6.92 -2.66
C ASP A 57 11.47 -7.50 -4.00
N ASP A 58 12.54 -8.32 -4.00
CA ASP A 58 13.10 -8.91 -5.24
C ASP A 58 12.14 -9.90 -5.91
N LEU A 59 11.27 -10.51 -5.10
CA LEU A 59 10.32 -11.52 -5.57
C LEU A 59 8.95 -10.91 -5.94
N HIS A 60 8.45 -9.97 -5.13
CA HIS A 60 7.07 -9.47 -5.24
C HIS A 60 6.97 -8.14 -5.98
N CYS A 61 8.06 -7.35 -6.08
CA CYS A 61 8.07 -6.08 -6.81
C CYS A 61 8.59 -6.27 -8.24
N ARG A 62 7.70 -6.10 -9.21
CA ARG A 62 8.05 -6.19 -10.64
C ARG A 62 7.15 -5.29 -11.47
N LYS A 63 7.60 -4.95 -12.68
CA LYS A 63 6.75 -4.28 -13.64
C LYS A 63 5.68 -5.23 -14.14
N VAL A 64 4.43 -4.84 -14.00
CA VAL A 64 3.26 -5.58 -14.46
C VAL A 64 2.40 -4.68 -15.34
N SER A 65 1.69 -5.28 -16.28
CA SER A 65 0.73 -4.57 -17.14
C SER A 65 -0.67 -5.11 -16.89
N PRO A 66 -1.68 -4.23 -16.81
CA PRO A 66 -3.05 -4.66 -16.66
C PRO A 66 -3.55 -5.36 -17.93
N ASN A 67 -4.44 -6.34 -17.75
CA ASN A 67 -5.10 -7.02 -18.86
C ASN A 67 -6.47 -6.37 -19.13
N PRO A 68 -6.71 -5.77 -20.33
CA PRO A 68 -7.96 -5.08 -20.61
C PRO A 68 -9.19 -6.01 -20.67
N LEU A 69 -8.99 -7.31 -20.81
CA LEU A 69 -10.07 -8.30 -20.82
C LEU A 69 -10.48 -8.80 -19.43
N ARG A 70 -9.87 -8.26 -18.38
CA ARG A 70 -10.14 -8.63 -16.99
C ARG A 70 -10.67 -7.43 -16.21
N PRO A 71 -11.65 -7.62 -15.31
CA PRO A 71 -12.09 -6.54 -14.45
C PRO A 71 -10.98 -6.11 -13.49
N LEU A 72 -10.97 -4.84 -13.14
CA LEU A 72 -10.23 -4.33 -11.99
C LEU A 72 -10.95 -4.75 -10.71
N LEU A 73 -10.18 -4.95 -9.66
CA LEU A 73 -10.65 -5.15 -8.30
C LEU A 73 -10.24 -3.94 -7.48
N LEU A 74 -11.21 -3.24 -6.92
CA LEU A 74 -10.99 -2.06 -6.09
C LEU A 74 -11.21 -2.45 -4.63
N GLY A 75 -10.21 -2.25 -3.78
CA GLY A 75 -10.32 -2.45 -2.34
C GLY A 75 -10.34 -1.11 -1.62
N PHE A 76 -11.40 -0.81 -0.86
CA PHE A 76 -11.56 0.45 -0.14
C PHE A 76 -11.34 0.30 1.35
N ASP A 77 -10.57 1.22 1.92
CA ASP A 77 -10.50 1.50 3.34
C ASP A 77 -11.08 2.90 3.62
N TYR A 78 -11.80 3.04 4.75
CA TYR A 78 -12.56 4.23 5.08
C TYR A 78 -11.92 5.01 6.22
N GLY A 79 -12.38 6.21 6.44
CA GLY A 79 -11.90 7.14 7.46
C GLY A 79 -11.59 8.51 6.87
N LEU A 80 -10.93 9.36 7.65
CA LEU A 80 -10.45 10.67 7.19
C LEU A 80 -9.18 10.59 6.33
N THR A 81 -8.59 9.42 6.23
CA THR A 81 -7.49 9.11 5.32
C THR A 81 -7.92 7.92 4.46
N PRO A 82 -8.89 8.13 3.56
CA PRO A 82 -9.41 7.03 2.76
C PRO A 82 -8.34 6.53 1.79
N ALA A 83 -8.39 5.22 1.52
CA ALA A 83 -7.50 4.57 0.57
C ALA A 83 -8.26 3.66 -0.38
N CYS A 84 -7.69 3.48 -1.57
CA CYS A 84 -8.17 2.51 -2.56
C CYS A 84 -6.98 1.82 -3.21
N VAL A 85 -6.95 0.49 -3.20
CA VAL A 85 -6.03 -0.30 -4.00
C VAL A 85 -6.70 -0.76 -5.28
N VAL A 86 -5.98 -0.68 -6.39
CA VAL A 86 -6.42 -1.15 -7.71
C VAL A 86 -5.65 -2.40 -8.05
N CYS A 87 -6.36 -3.51 -8.20
CA CYS A 87 -5.77 -4.82 -8.43
C CYS A 87 -6.40 -5.53 -9.63
N GLN A 88 -5.77 -6.61 -10.07
CA GLN A 88 -6.36 -7.61 -10.97
C GLN A 88 -5.98 -9.03 -10.55
N ILE A 89 -6.83 -9.99 -10.88
CA ILE A 89 -6.49 -11.42 -10.83
C ILE A 89 -6.17 -11.88 -12.24
N THR A 90 -4.96 -12.42 -12.45
CA THR A 90 -4.58 -13.00 -13.75
C THR A 90 -5.38 -14.28 -14.05
N PRO A 91 -5.42 -14.75 -15.31
CA PRO A 91 -6.02 -16.05 -15.64
C PRO A 91 -5.44 -17.22 -14.84
N ARG A 92 -4.21 -17.11 -14.36
CA ARG A 92 -3.52 -18.11 -13.53
C ARG A 92 -3.80 -17.95 -12.04
N GLY A 93 -4.61 -16.96 -11.66
CA GLY A 93 -4.98 -16.69 -10.25
C GLY A 93 -3.94 -15.93 -9.45
N GLN A 94 -3.02 -15.20 -10.08
CA GLN A 94 -2.09 -14.30 -9.41
C GLN A 94 -2.78 -12.96 -9.13
N LEU A 95 -2.56 -12.40 -7.94
CA LEU A 95 -3.00 -11.06 -7.59
C LEU A 95 -1.95 -10.04 -8.00
N ILE A 96 -2.32 -9.12 -8.87
CA ILE A 96 -1.46 -8.01 -9.29
C ILE A 96 -1.99 -6.73 -8.68
N VAL A 97 -1.18 -6.03 -7.91
CA VAL A 97 -1.45 -4.67 -7.41
C VAL A 97 -0.94 -3.68 -8.45
N LEU A 98 -1.83 -2.91 -9.03
CA LEU A 98 -1.56 -1.98 -10.13
C LEU A 98 -1.36 -0.55 -9.66
N ALA A 99 -2.08 -0.14 -8.61
CA ALA A 99 -1.99 1.20 -8.04
C ALA A 99 -2.51 1.24 -6.60
N GLU A 100 -2.06 2.25 -5.88
CA GLU A 100 -2.57 2.68 -4.58
C GLU A 100 -2.97 4.15 -4.66
N LEU A 101 -4.15 4.47 -4.15
CA LEU A 101 -4.67 5.83 -4.04
C LEU A 101 -4.95 6.13 -2.57
N GLN A 102 -4.55 7.28 -2.11
CA GLN A 102 -4.77 7.73 -0.74
C GLN A 102 -5.02 9.24 -0.71
N ALA A 103 -5.84 9.69 0.23
CA ALA A 103 -6.03 11.11 0.53
C ALA A 103 -5.96 11.34 2.03
N LYS A 104 -5.76 12.60 2.44
CA LYS A 104 -5.81 13.05 3.84
C LYS A 104 -6.94 14.04 4.01
N ASP A 105 -7.58 14.00 5.17
CA ASP A 105 -8.63 14.94 5.56
C ASP A 105 -9.77 15.01 4.53
N MET A 106 -10.14 13.87 3.97
CA MET A 106 -11.12 13.76 2.89
C MET A 106 -12.15 12.68 3.20
N GLY A 107 -13.44 12.99 3.03
CA GLY A 107 -14.50 11.99 3.14
C GLY A 107 -14.53 11.05 1.92
N ILE A 108 -15.10 9.84 2.10
CA ILE A 108 -15.09 8.80 1.07
C ILE A 108 -15.79 9.23 -0.23
N ARG A 109 -16.88 9.99 -0.15
CA ARG A 109 -17.57 10.52 -1.32
C ARG A 109 -16.69 11.44 -2.15
N GLN A 110 -16.03 12.40 -1.48
CA GLN A 110 -15.12 13.32 -2.14
C GLN A 110 -13.92 12.58 -2.73
N PHE A 111 -13.36 11.62 -2.00
CA PHE A 111 -12.27 10.77 -2.47
C PHE A 111 -12.65 9.98 -3.73
N ALA A 112 -13.85 9.40 -3.76
CA ALA A 112 -14.34 8.69 -4.95
C ALA A 112 -14.46 9.62 -6.16
N ARG A 113 -15.05 10.82 -5.96
CA ARG A 113 -15.30 11.79 -7.03
C ARG A 113 -14.03 12.45 -7.55
N ASP A 114 -13.14 12.89 -6.64
CA ASP A 114 -12.03 13.79 -6.98
C ASP A 114 -10.71 13.04 -7.20
N VAL A 115 -10.60 11.79 -6.71
CA VAL A 115 -9.37 11.00 -6.81
C VAL A 115 -9.59 9.70 -7.60
N VAL A 116 -10.48 8.83 -7.14
CA VAL A 116 -10.60 7.47 -7.71
C VAL A 116 -11.14 7.50 -9.13
N ARG A 117 -12.26 8.17 -9.37
CA ARG A 117 -12.87 8.24 -10.70
C ARG A 117 -11.98 8.87 -11.76
N PRO A 118 -11.35 10.05 -11.51
CA PRO A 118 -10.41 10.64 -12.46
C PRO A 118 -9.21 9.74 -12.75
N PHE A 119 -8.67 9.08 -11.72
CA PHE A 119 -7.57 8.15 -11.88
C PHE A 119 -7.95 6.95 -12.77
N LEU A 120 -9.12 6.33 -12.53
CA LEU A 120 -9.61 5.23 -13.34
C LEU A 120 -9.89 5.65 -14.78
N ALA A 121 -10.50 6.82 -14.99
CA ALA A 121 -10.78 7.34 -16.32
C ALA A 121 -9.52 7.60 -17.13
N LEU A 122 -8.44 8.08 -16.48
CA LEU A 122 -7.17 8.38 -17.13
C LEU A 122 -6.34 7.13 -17.43
N ASN A 123 -6.26 6.20 -16.46
CA ASN A 123 -5.30 5.10 -16.52
C ASN A 123 -5.93 3.76 -16.95
N PHE A 124 -7.26 3.62 -16.79
CA PHE A 124 -7.99 2.37 -17.01
C PHE A 124 -9.28 2.59 -17.80
N HIS A 125 -9.23 3.48 -18.77
CA HIS A 125 -10.39 3.75 -19.63
C HIS A 125 -10.90 2.47 -20.29
N GLY A 126 -12.21 2.22 -20.17
CA GLY A 126 -12.87 1.05 -20.75
C GLY A 126 -12.78 -0.25 -19.93
N TYR A 127 -12.07 -0.24 -18.81
CA TYR A 127 -12.06 -1.40 -17.92
C TYR A 127 -13.36 -1.44 -17.10
N SER A 128 -13.94 -2.65 -16.99
CA SER A 128 -14.92 -2.91 -15.94
C SER A 128 -14.23 -3.06 -14.58
N PHE A 129 -14.96 -2.86 -13.51
CA PHE A 129 -14.44 -3.07 -12.16
C PHE A 129 -15.47 -3.65 -11.20
N GLN A 130 -14.97 -4.29 -10.16
CA GLN A 130 -15.70 -4.73 -8.98
C GLN A 130 -15.06 -4.06 -7.76
N ALA A 131 -15.88 -3.66 -6.79
CA ALA A 131 -15.37 -2.97 -5.61
C ALA A 131 -15.82 -3.67 -4.32
N ALA A 132 -14.90 -3.80 -3.37
CA ALA A 132 -15.17 -4.26 -2.02
C ALA A 132 -14.54 -3.29 -1.00
N GLY A 133 -15.13 -3.17 0.17
CA GLY A 133 -14.64 -2.28 1.22
C GLY A 133 -14.76 -2.90 2.61
N ASP A 134 -14.12 -2.26 3.58
CA ASP A 134 -14.19 -2.68 4.97
C ASP A 134 -15.65 -2.74 5.45
N PRO A 135 -16.12 -3.83 6.09
CA PRO A 135 -17.49 -3.94 6.58
C PRO A 135 -17.89 -2.85 7.57
N SER A 136 -16.95 -2.20 8.26
CA SER A 136 -17.24 -1.06 9.15
C SER A 136 -17.91 0.11 8.43
N GLY A 137 -17.70 0.25 7.11
CA GLY A 137 -18.37 1.23 6.27
C GLY A 137 -19.90 1.05 6.16
N MET A 138 -20.48 -0.03 6.70
CA MET A 138 -21.92 -0.21 6.86
C MET A 138 -22.54 0.64 7.98
N SER A 139 -21.72 1.15 8.89
CA SER A 139 -22.19 2.02 9.97
C SER A 139 -22.70 3.34 9.37
N ARG A 140 -23.89 3.76 9.80
CA ARG A 140 -24.44 5.05 9.41
C ARG A 140 -23.71 6.17 10.14
N LYS A 141 -23.51 7.29 9.46
CA LYS A 141 -23.00 8.50 10.08
C LYS A 141 -24.13 9.21 10.84
N ASP A 142 -23.82 9.78 11.98
CA ASP A 142 -24.79 10.50 12.82
C ASP A 142 -25.32 11.78 12.15
N THR A 143 -24.60 12.29 11.14
CA THR A 143 -24.90 13.57 10.49
C THR A 143 -25.93 13.46 9.33
N ASP A 144 -25.87 12.39 8.54
CA ASP A 144 -26.65 12.26 7.29
C ASP A 144 -27.23 10.87 7.05
N GLU A 145 -27.12 9.98 8.03
CA GLU A 145 -27.59 8.59 8.00
C GLU A 145 -27.04 7.74 6.83
N LYS A 146 -26.08 8.27 6.06
CA LYS A 146 -25.47 7.54 4.94
C LYS A 146 -24.34 6.63 5.39
N THR A 147 -24.24 5.50 4.72
CA THR A 147 -23.11 4.59 4.83
C THR A 147 -22.05 4.93 3.79
N CYS A 148 -20.79 4.51 4.01
CA CYS A 148 -19.74 4.70 3.02
C CYS A 148 -20.09 4.01 1.68
N PHE A 149 -20.80 2.90 1.73
CA PHE A 149 -21.25 2.19 0.53
C PHE A 149 -22.29 2.99 -0.27
N MET A 150 -23.21 3.67 0.41
CA MET A 150 -24.18 4.56 -0.25
C MET A 150 -23.48 5.74 -0.91
N GLU A 151 -22.51 6.36 -0.21
CA GLU A 151 -21.74 7.47 -0.75
C GLU A 151 -20.93 7.07 -2.00
N LEU A 152 -20.31 5.87 -1.99
CA LEU A 152 -19.62 5.33 -3.17
C LEU A 152 -20.58 5.05 -4.32
N ALA A 153 -21.76 4.50 -4.03
CA ALA A 153 -22.80 4.23 -5.04
C ALA A 153 -23.30 5.50 -5.70
N GLU A 154 -23.48 6.60 -4.96
CA GLU A 154 -23.83 7.92 -5.51
C GLU A 154 -22.78 8.44 -6.51
N GLU A 155 -21.53 8.07 -6.34
CA GLU A 155 -20.43 8.39 -7.25
C GLU A 155 -20.22 7.31 -8.36
N GLY A 156 -21.16 6.37 -8.49
CA GLY A 156 -21.12 5.34 -9.53
C GLY A 156 -20.19 4.15 -9.23
N ILE A 157 -19.79 3.98 -7.98
CA ILE A 157 -18.96 2.86 -7.53
C ILE A 157 -19.80 1.92 -6.67
N ALA A 158 -20.37 0.88 -7.29
CA ALA A 158 -21.08 -0.18 -6.58
C ALA A 158 -20.09 -1.02 -5.77
N CYS A 159 -19.97 -0.73 -4.48
CA CYS A 159 -19.07 -1.37 -3.56
C CYS A 159 -19.83 -2.33 -2.64
N VAL A 160 -19.30 -3.52 -2.40
CA VAL A 160 -19.86 -4.51 -1.47
C VAL A 160 -18.99 -4.64 -0.22
N PRO A 161 -19.56 -4.97 0.95
CA PRO A 161 -18.76 -5.22 2.14
C PRO A 161 -17.92 -6.49 1.96
N ALA A 162 -16.67 -6.46 2.41
CA ALA A 162 -15.84 -7.64 2.51
C ALA A 162 -16.44 -8.64 3.51
N SER A 163 -16.14 -9.92 3.35
CA SER A 163 -16.73 -11.01 4.14
C SER A 163 -16.33 -11.00 5.62
N THR A 164 -15.24 -10.32 5.96
CA THR A 164 -14.74 -10.27 7.35
C THR A 164 -13.94 -9.00 7.62
N ASN A 165 -13.97 -8.54 8.85
CA ASN A 165 -13.08 -7.52 9.41
C ASN A 165 -12.02 -8.09 10.37
N SER A 166 -11.95 -9.43 10.50
CA SER A 166 -10.94 -10.08 11.33
C SER A 166 -9.53 -9.79 10.80
N PHE A 167 -8.65 -9.30 11.67
CA PHE A 167 -7.25 -9.06 11.33
C PHE A 167 -6.56 -10.33 10.80
N ILE A 168 -6.79 -11.48 11.46
CA ILE A 168 -6.19 -12.76 11.05
C ILE A 168 -6.67 -13.13 9.65
N GLY A 169 -7.98 -13.10 9.39
CA GLY A 169 -8.53 -13.45 8.08
C GLY A 169 -8.02 -12.55 6.95
N ARG A 170 -7.92 -11.24 7.19
CA ARG A 170 -7.39 -10.28 6.21
C ARG A 170 -5.89 -10.50 5.95
N ARG A 171 -5.12 -10.72 7.01
CA ARG A 171 -3.68 -11.03 6.89
C ARG A 171 -3.44 -12.31 6.10
N GLU A 172 -4.16 -13.37 6.42
CA GLU A 172 -4.03 -14.67 5.74
C GLU A 172 -4.44 -14.59 4.26
N ALA A 173 -5.45 -13.80 3.93
CA ALA A 173 -5.86 -13.59 2.54
C ALA A 173 -4.73 -13.00 1.69
N VAL A 174 -3.94 -12.05 2.22
CA VAL A 174 -2.78 -11.48 1.54
C VAL A 174 -1.59 -12.45 1.57
N ALA A 175 -1.27 -13.02 2.73
CA ALA A 175 -0.15 -13.96 2.89
C ALA A 175 -0.25 -15.16 1.94
N LYS A 176 -1.47 -15.60 1.63
CA LYS A 176 -1.73 -16.65 0.64
C LYS A 176 -1.17 -16.31 -0.75
N TYR A 177 -1.28 -15.07 -1.19
CA TYR A 177 -0.73 -14.64 -2.47
C TYR A 177 0.78 -14.45 -2.42
N LEU A 178 1.33 -14.02 -1.28
CA LEU A 178 2.77 -13.86 -1.11
C LEU A 178 3.52 -15.19 -1.07
N THR A 179 2.90 -16.25 -0.56
CA THR A 179 3.55 -17.57 -0.40
C THR A 179 3.27 -18.55 -1.53
N ARG A 180 2.15 -18.37 -2.23
CA ARG A 180 1.78 -19.26 -3.32
C ARG A 180 2.58 -18.93 -4.57
N MET A 181 3.12 -19.98 -5.21
CA MET A 181 3.86 -19.84 -6.46
C MET A 181 3.03 -20.36 -7.64
N VAL A 182 3.06 -19.64 -8.75
CA VAL A 182 2.45 -20.01 -10.03
C VAL A 182 3.53 -19.86 -11.09
N ASP A 183 3.92 -20.98 -11.71
CA ASP A 183 5.01 -21.04 -12.71
C ASP A 183 6.31 -20.38 -12.25
N GLY A 184 6.68 -20.61 -10.99
CA GLY A 184 7.90 -20.04 -10.40
C GLY A 184 7.82 -18.56 -10.05
N GLN A 185 6.62 -17.95 -10.08
CA GLN A 185 6.35 -16.57 -9.69
C GLN A 185 5.31 -16.50 -8.57
N PRO A 186 5.33 -15.49 -7.68
CA PRO A 186 4.28 -15.29 -6.70
C PRO A 186 2.90 -15.18 -7.33
N ALA A 187 1.89 -15.65 -6.59
CA ALA A 187 0.50 -15.65 -7.05
C ALA A 187 -0.18 -14.30 -6.89
#